data_2367983ad51e58c1089c1b1166cf7eb1
#
_entry.id   2367983ad51e58c1089c1b1166cf7eb1
#
_cell.length_a   1.000
_cell.length_b   1.000
_cell.length_c   1.000
_cell.angle_alpha   90.00
_cell.angle_beta   90.00
_cell.angle_gamma   90.00
#
_symmetry.space_group_name_H-M   'P 1'
#
loop_
_entity.id
_entity.type
_entity.pdbx_description
1 polymer ?
#
loop_
_entity_poly.entity_id
_entity_poly.type
_entity_poly.pdbx_seq_one_letter_code
_entity_poly.pdbx_strand_id
1 'polypeptide(L)'
;VPWGRKEGGFMWAPDCAYRNGTYYFYFPHPSETDWNDSWKIGVATSDKPAEGFKVQGYIEGMDPMIDPCVFVDDDGQAYIYNGGGGTCKGGKLKDNMIELDGPMRTMEGLSDFHEATWIHKYNGKYYLSYSDNHDDGEKYNRMCYAISDSPLGPWEYKGIYMEPTDSYTNHGSIVEFKGQWYSFYHNSALSLSLIHISEP
;
A
#
# COMPACT_ATOMS: atom_id res chain seq x y z
N VAL A 1 6.34 -17.64 -6.85
CA VAL A 1 5.64 -16.99 -7.98
C VAL A 1 6.42 -17.17 -9.27
N PRO A 2 5.78 -17.26 -10.45
CA PRO A 2 6.48 -17.59 -11.71
C PRO A 2 7.56 -16.61 -12.13
N TRP A 3 7.40 -15.33 -11.78
CA TRP A 3 8.36 -14.26 -12.09
C TRP A 3 9.34 -13.95 -10.95
N GLY A 4 9.07 -14.50 -9.77
CA GLY A 4 9.81 -14.17 -8.56
C GLY A 4 11.20 -14.79 -8.53
N ARG A 5 12.10 -14.16 -7.83
CA ARG A 5 13.42 -14.72 -7.55
C ARG A 5 13.27 -16.05 -6.80
N LYS A 6 14.19 -16.99 -7.08
CA LYS A 6 14.11 -18.37 -6.55
C LYS A 6 14.41 -18.49 -5.07
N GLU A 7 15.20 -17.59 -4.54
CA GLU A 7 15.65 -17.61 -3.15
C GLU A 7 15.49 -16.23 -2.51
N GLY A 8 15.10 -16.19 -1.24
CA GLY A 8 15.00 -14.97 -0.46
C GLY A 8 13.98 -13.96 -1.00
N GLY A 9 12.79 -14.43 -1.34
CA GLY A 9 11.67 -13.56 -1.68
C GLY A 9 10.96 -13.07 -0.44
N PHE A 10 10.38 -11.86 -0.55
CA PHE A 10 9.57 -11.25 0.50
C PHE A 10 8.25 -10.79 -0.10
N MET A 11 7.19 -10.78 0.70
CA MET A 11 5.87 -10.24 0.33
C MET A 11 5.53 -9.11 1.31
N TRP A 12 6.30 -8.03 1.24
CA TRP A 12 6.14 -6.92 2.16
C TRP A 12 5.02 -6.01 1.76
N ALA A 13 4.20 -5.82 2.75
CA ALA A 13 2.99 -5.09 2.92
C ALA A 13 2.01 -5.31 1.77
N PRO A 14 1.38 -6.49 1.75
CA PRO A 14 0.31 -6.77 0.79
C PRO A 14 -0.96 -5.99 1.13
N ASP A 15 -1.82 -5.85 0.14
CA ASP A 15 -3.18 -5.34 0.29
C ASP A 15 -4.19 -6.29 -0.36
N CYS A 16 -5.47 -6.11 -0.05
CA CYS A 16 -6.54 -6.89 -0.63
C CYS A 16 -7.75 -6.02 -1.01
N ALA A 17 -8.43 -6.42 -2.07
CA ALA A 17 -9.69 -5.82 -2.49
C ALA A 17 -10.74 -6.90 -2.80
N TYR A 18 -12.00 -6.49 -2.74
CA TYR A 18 -13.12 -7.33 -3.14
C TYR A 18 -13.94 -6.64 -4.22
N ARG A 19 -14.25 -7.37 -5.28
CA ARG A 19 -15.12 -6.88 -6.35
C ARG A 19 -15.85 -8.04 -7.03
N ASN A 20 -17.16 -7.92 -7.18
CA ASN A 20 -18.00 -8.84 -7.97
C ASN A 20 -17.79 -10.32 -7.64
N GLY A 21 -17.71 -10.68 -6.34
CA GLY A 21 -17.55 -12.06 -5.90
C GLY A 21 -16.10 -12.57 -5.89
N THR A 22 -15.13 -11.74 -6.28
CA THR A 22 -13.72 -12.10 -6.33
C THR A 22 -12.92 -11.29 -5.31
N TYR A 23 -12.10 -11.99 -4.55
CA TYR A 23 -11.07 -11.40 -3.68
C TYR A 23 -9.77 -11.33 -4.42
N TYR A 24 -9.14 -10.18 -4.37
CA TYR A 24 -7.85 -9.87 -4.98
C TYR A 24 -6.84 -9.65 -3.88
N PHE A 25 -5.70 -10.32 -3.96
CA PHE A 25 -4.57 -10.16 -3.05
C PHE A 25 -3.39 -9.59 -3.85
N TYR A 26 -3.00 -8.37 -3.52
CA TYR A 26 -1.89 -7.65 -4.15
C TYR A 26 -0.67 -7.76 -3.25
N PHE A 27 0.43 -8.20 -3.79
CA PHE A 27 1.64 -8.45 -3.00
C PHE A 27 2.90 -8.01 -3.74
N PRO A 28 3.80 -7.28 -3.08
CA PRO A 28 5.10 -6.99 -3.66
C PRO A 28 5.99 -8.23 -3.60
N HIS A 29 6.76 -8.47 -4.66
CA HIS A 29 7.72 -9.56 -4.70
C HIS A 29 8.87 -9.20 -5.63
N PRO A 30 10.16 -9.34 -5.20
CA PRO A 30 11.29 -9.08 -6.06
C PRO A 30 11.40 -10.14 -7.16
N SER A 31 11.66 -9.71 -8.38
CA SER A 31 11.74 -10.58 -9.56
C SER A 31 13.17 -11.02 -9.91
N GLU A 32 14.17 -10.24 -9.48
CA GLU A 32 15.58 -10.46 -9.80
C GLU A 32 16.49 -10.34 -8.57
N THR A 33 17.77 -10.26 -8.77
CA THR A 33 18.77 -10.09 -7.71
C THR A 33 18.94 -8.65 -7.28
N ASP A 34 18.68 -7.70 -8.17
CA ASP A 34 18.68 -6.29 -7.81
C ASP A 34 17.48 -5.98 -6.91
N TRP A 35 17.78 -5.42 -5.75
CA TRP A 35 16.75 -5.14 -4.76
C TRP A 35 15.85 -3.98 -5.14
N ASN A 36 16.42 -2.89 -5.65
CA ASN A 36 15.68 -1.65 -5.86
C ASN A 36 14.83 -1.66 -7.12
N ASP A 37 15.31 -2.32 -8.18
CA ASP A 37 14.70 -2.25 -9.50
C ASP A 37 13.91 -3.50 -9.90
N SER A 38 13.80 -4.49 -9.00
CA SER A 38 13.22 -5.79 -9.35
C SER A 38 11.83 -6.04 -8.80
N TRP A 39 11.30 -5.16 -7.97
CA TRP A 39 9.99 -5.34 -7.35
C TRP A 39 8.84 -5.31 -8.37
N LYS A 40 7.94 -6.26 -8.23
CA LYS A 40 6.68 -6.35 -8.98
C LYS A 40 5.52 -6.46 -8.02
N ILE A 41 4.40 -5.85 -8.36
CA ILE A 41 3.16 -6.05 -7.63
C ILE A 41 2.41 -7.23 -8.27
N GLY A 42 2.47 -8.36 -7.60
CA GLY A 42 1.75 -9.57 -8.00
C GLY A 42 0.28 -9.48 -7.62
N VAL A 43 -0.55 -10.24 -8.34
CA VAL A 43 -1.97 -10.39 -8.03
C VAL A 43 -2.31 -11.87 -7.94
N ALA A 44 -3.00 -12.25 -6.85
CA ALA A 44 -3.66 -13.54 -6.74
C ALA A 44 -5.15 -13.33 -6.47
N THR A 45 -5.98 -14.25 -6.96
CA THR A 45 -7.44 -14.16 -6.84
C THR A 45 -8.05 -15.41 -6.23
N SER A 46 -9.16 -15.23 -5.50
CA SER A 46 -9.97 -16.31 -4.95
C SER A 46 -11.45 -15.91 -4.91
N ASP A 47 -12.33 -16.89 -4.86
CA ASP A 47 -13.75 -16.75 -4.54
C ASP A 47 -14.01 -16.76 -3.00
N LYS A 48 -12.95 -16.94 -2.20
CA LYS A 48 -12.99 -16.96 -0.73
C LYS A 48 -11.99 -15.97 -0.13
N PRO A 49 -12.31 -15.35 1.02
CA PRO A 49 -11.49 -14.28 1.58
C PRO A 49 -10.14 -14.73 2.17
N ALA A 50 -10.02 -16.00 2.59
CA ALA A 50 -8.87 -16.46 3.37
C ALA A 50 -8.16 -17.70 2.80
N GLU A 51 -8.60 -18.23 1.67
CA GLU A 51 -8.02 -19.45 1.10
C GLU A 51 -8.21 -19.54 -0.41
N GLY A 52 -7.52 -20.48 -1.06
CA GLY A 52 -7.74 -20.82 -2.47
C GLY A 52 -7.19 -19.79 -3.45
N PHE A 53 -6.35 -18.87 -3.04
CA PHE A 53 -5.75 -17.86 -3.90
C PHE A 53 -4.88 -18.48 -4.99
N LYS A 54 -5.13 -18.06 -6.23
CA LYS A 54 -4.37 -18.45 -7.41
C LYS A 54 -3.68 -17.23 -8.01
N VAL A 55 -2.37 -17.32 -8.17
CA VAL A 55 -1.56 -16.26 -8.77
C VAL A 55 -1.97 -16.05 -10.23
N GLN A 56 -2.34 -14.83 -10.59
CA GLN A 56 -2.72 -14.41 -11.94
C GLN A 56 -1.53 -13.86 -12.74
N GLY A 57 -0.58 -13.26 -12.07
CA GLY A 57 0.55 -12.58 -12.67
C GLY A 57 0.98 -11.39 -11.82
N TYR A 58 1.56 -10.40 -12.44
CA TYR A 58 1.84 -9.10 -11.82
C TYR A 58 1.27 -7.98 -12.71
N ILE A 59 1.08 -6.80 -12.12
CA ILE A 59 0.56 -5.64 -12.86
C ILE A 59 1.71 -5.02 -13.66
N GLU A 60 1.61 -5.08 -14.98
CA GLU A 60 2.58 -4.48 -15.87
C GLU A 60 2.48 -2.95 -15.87
N GLY A 61 3.61 -2.27 -16.04
CA GLY A 61 3.68 -0.81 -16.13
C GLY A 61 3.70 -0.08 -14.78
N MET A 62 3.70 -0.80 -13.66
CA MET A 62 3.99 -0.21 -12.35
C MET A 62 5.50 -0.05 -12.15
N ASP A 63 5.88 1.03 -11.48
CA ASP A 63 7.27 1.23 -11.05
C ASP A 63 7.66 0.14 -10.03
N PRO A 64 8.96 -0.22 -9.96
CA PRO A 64 9.45 -1.26 -9.07
C PRO A 64 9.47 -0.77 -7.60
N MET A 65 8.33 -0.71 -6.97
CA MET A 65 8.10 -0.28 -5.59
C MET A 65 7.30 -1.34 -4.81
N ILE A 66 7.20 -1.12 -3.51
CA ILE A 66 6.47 -1.96 -2.55
C ILE A 66 5.13 -1.31 -2.16
N ASP A 67 4.49 -1.81 -1.12
CA ASP A 67 3.33 -1.25 -0.43
C ASP A 67 2.15 -0.92 -1.36
N PRO A 68 1.64 -1.90 -2.13
CA PRO A 68 0.44 -1.66 -2.90
C PRO A 68 -0.75 -1.35 -1.97
N CYS A 69 -1.58 -0.40 -2.39
CA CYS A 69 -2.88 -0.14 -1.81
C CYS A 69 -3.90 -0.03 -2.93
N VAL A 70 -5.02 -0.72 -2.81
CA VAL A 70 -6.10 -0.69 -3.80
C VAL A 70 -7.35 -0.07 -3.18
N PHE A 71 -7.85 0.96 -3.83
CA PHE A 71 -9.06 1.66 -3.44
C PHE A 71 -10.10 1.56 -4.55
N VAL A 72 -11.33 1.16 -4.18
CA VAL A 72 -12.48 1.15 -5.09
C VAL A 72 -13.40 2.29 -4.68
N ASP A 73 -13.61 3.24 -5.58
CA ASP A 73 -14.45 4.41 -5.32
C ASP A 73 -15.94 4.08 -5.45
N ASP A 74 -16.80 5.01 -5.02
CA ASP A 74 -18.26 4.85 -5.01
C ASP A 74 -18.85 4.64 -6.40
N ASP A 75 -18.19 5.14 -7.45
CA ASP A 75 -18.57 4.92 -8.86
C ASP A 75 -18.10 3.56 -9.42
N GLY A 76 -17.38 2.79 -8.61
CA GLY A 76 -16.82 1.50 -8.98
C GLY A 76 -15.47 1.57 -9.68
N GLN A 77 -14.91 2.76 -9.93
CA GLN A 77 -13.54 2.87 -10.44
C GLN A 77 -12.54 2.42 -9.38
N ALA A 78 -11.69 1.48 -9.74
CA ALA A 78 -10.59 1.05 -8.89
C ALA A 78 -9.31 1.82 -9.19
N TYR A 79 -8.56 2.08 -8.15
CA TYR A 79 -7.26 2.75 -8.18
C TYR A 79 -6.24 1.88 -7.45
N ILE A 80 -5.01 1.91 -7.92
CA ILE A 80 -3.88 1.27 -7.25
C ILE A 80 -2.78 2.29 -6.98
N TYR A 81 -2.20 2.20 -5.81
CA TYR A 81 -1.08 3.01 -5.38
C TYR A 81 0.05 2.10 -4.95
N ASN A 82 1.27 2.57 -5.07
CA ASN A 82 2.43 1.96 -4.45
C ASN A 82 3.48 3.03 -4.15
N GLY A 83 4.38 2.73 -3.24
CA GLY A 83 5.40 3.69 -2.89
C GLY A 83 6.47 3.13 -1.99
N GLY A 84 7.61 3.78 -2.03
CA GLY A 84 8.79 3.48 -1.24
C GLY A 84 9.93 4.37 -1.67
N GLY A 85 10.95 4.53 -0.81
CA GLY A 85 12.12 5.34 -1.16
C GLY A 85 11.81 6.82 -1.46
N GLY A 86 10.76 7.36 -0.86
CA GLY A 86 10.42 8.78 -0.98
C GLY A 86 9.46 9.13 -2.12
N THR A 87 8.94 8.16 -2.85
CA THR A 87 8.00 8.41 -3.96
C THR A 87 6.76 7.54 -3.86
N CYS A 88 5.60 8.18 -3.89
CA CYS A 88 4.30 7.53 -4.02
C CYS A 88 3.76 7.71 -5.44
N LYS A 89 3.27 6.63 -6.03
CA LYS A 89 2.58 6.67 -7.32
C LYS A 89 1.19 6.09 -7.23
N GLY A 90 0.29 6.55 -8.10
CA GLY A 90 -1.08 6.07 -8.19
C GLY A 90 -1.56 6.05 -9.64
N GLY A 91 -2.48 5.14 -9.93
CA GLY A 91 -3.07 4.97 -11.24
C GLY A 91 -4.43 4.29 -11.18
N LYS A 92 -5.14 4.28 -12.30
CA LYS A 92 -6.40 3.56 -12.43
C LYS A 92 -6.15 2.10 -12.76
N LEU A 93 -6.99 1.23 -12.23
CA LEU A 93 -7.12 -0.15 -12.69
C LEU A 93 -8.28 -0.27 -13.67
N LYS A 94 -8.12 -1.17 -14.64
CA LYS A 94 -9.24 -1.65 -15.47
C LYS A 94 -10.24 -2.44 -14.63
N ASP A 95 -11.40 -2.71 -15.19
CA ASP A 95 -12.47 -3.48 -14.53
C ASP A 95 -12.05 -4.87 -14.09
N ASN A 96 -11.04 -5.45 -14.72
CA ASN A 96 -10.49 -6.76 -14.35
C ASN A 96 -9.62 -6.73 -13.07
N MET A 97 -9.31 -5.54 -12.54
CA MET A 97 -8.54 -5.36 -11.31
C MET A 97 -7.06 -5.82 -11.35
N ILE A 98 -6.56 -6.22 -12.51
CA ILE A 98 -5.19 -6.78 -12.68
C ILE A 98 -4.37 -6.06 -13.73
N GLU A 99 -4.93 -5.04 -14.38
CA GLU A 99 -4.26 -4.23 -15.40
C GLU A 99 -4.48 -2.75 -15.13
N LEU A 100 -3.44 -1.95 -15.44
CA LEU A 100 -3.56 -0.48 -15.40
C LEU A 100 -4.46 0.02 -16.54
N ASP A 101 -5.29 1.02 -16.24
CA ASP A 101 -6.04 1.82 -17.20
C ASP A 101 -5.33 3.17 -17.40
N GLY A 102 -4.21 3.14 -18.10
CA GLY A 102 -3.33 4.29 -18.32
C GLY A 102 -2.09 4.31 -17.44
N PRO A 103 -1.28 5.37 -17.53
CA PRO A 103 0.00 5.46 -16.82
C PRO A 103 -0.21 5.77 -15.33
N MET A 104 0.70 5.27 -14.51
CA MET A 104 0.88 5.73 -13.13
C MET A 104 1.39 7.18 -13.12
N ARG A 105 1.01 7.94 -12.09
CA ARG A 105 1.47 9.32 -11.87
C ARG A 105 1.94 9.50 -10.43
N THR A 106 2.86 10.42 -10.23
CA THR A 106 3.34 10.79 -8.89
C THR A 106 2.23 11.46 -8.10
N MET A 107 2.10 11.12 -6.83
CA MET A 107 1.17 11.75 -5.90
C MET A 107 1.82 13.03 -5.36
N GLU A 108 1.51 14.15 -6.03
CA GLU A 108 2.05 15.46 -5.70
C GLU A 108 1.44 16.04 -4.41
N GLY A 109 2.25 16.72 -3.59
CA GLY A 109 1.79 17.44 -2.39
C GLY A 109 1.90 16.65 -1.08
N LEU A 110 2.57 15.49 -1.11
CA LEU A 110 2.95 14.76 0.11
C LEU A 110 4.25 15.36 0.68
N SER A 111 4.35 15.46 2.00
CA SER A 111 5.57 15.90 2.70
C SER A 111 6.29 14.70 3.29
N ASP A 112 7.59 14.61 3.05
CA ASP A 112 8.48 13.59 3.63
C ASP A 112 8.00 12.14 3.45
N PHE A 113 7.29 11.86 2.37
CA PHE A 113 6.78 10.52 2.09
C PHE A 113 7.92 9.49 2.10
N HIS A 114 7.72 8.40 2.83
CA HIS A 114 8.63 7.25 2.83
C HIS A 114 8.00 6.04 2.16
N GLU A 115 6.95 5.47 2.75
CA GLU A 115 6.30 4.23 2.30
C GLU A 115 4.91 4.06 2.96
N ALA A 116 4.33 2.86 2.94
CA ALA A 116 3.10 2.50 3.67
C ALA A 116 1.85 3.27 3.21
N THR A 117 1.64 3.34 1.92
CA THR A 117 0.51 4.06 1.32
C THR A 117 -0.82 3.41 1.67
N TRP A 118 -1.77 4.22 2.16
CA TRP A 118 -3.16 3.82 2.36
C TRP A 118 -4.14 4.90 1.92
N ILE A 119 -5.22 4.52 1.23
CA ILE A 119 -6.27 5.43 0.78
C ILE A 119 -7.61 5.04 1.39
N HIS A 120 -8.35 6.04 1.87
CA HIS A 120 -9.77 5.91 2.18
C HIS A 120 -10.53 7.18 1.82
N LYS A 121 -11.85 7.08 1.76
CA LYS A 121 -12.74 8.20 1.47
C LYS A 121 -13.63 8.49 2.68
N TYR A 122 -13.77 9.75 3.04
CA TYR A 122 -14.65 10.20 4.09
C TYR A 122 -15.25 11.58 3.76
N ASN A 123 -16.58 11.72 3.89
CA ASN A 123 -17.30 12.97 3.59
C ASN A 123 -16.93 13.58 2.24
N GLY A 124 -16.83 12.76 1.20
CA GLY A 124 -16.54 13.21 -0.17
C GLY A 124 -15.10 13.65 -0.42
N LYS A 125 -14.20 13.49 0.56
CA LYS A 125 -12.76 13.76 0.43
C LYS A 125 -11.98 12.46 0.47
N TYR A 126 -10.83 12.45 -0.20
CA TYR A 126 -9.89 11.34 -0.19
C TYR A 126 -8.77 11.65 0.81
N TYR A 127 -8.40 10.65 1.56
CA TYR A 127 -7.34 10.69 2.56
C TYR A 127 -6.26 9.70 2.17
N LEU A 128 -5.06 10.19 1.96
CA LEU A 128 -3.87 9.37 1.75
C LEU A 128 -3.04 9.43 3.03
N SER A 129 -2.90 8.30 3.71
CA SER A 129 -2.01 8.16 4.86
C SER A 129 -0.76 7.38 4.47
N TYR A 130 0.35 7.67 5.13
CA TYR A 130 1.65 7.12 4.80
C TYR A 130 2.63 7.25 5.96
N SER A 131 3.68 6.46 5.90
CA SER A 131 4.84 6.56 6.78
C SER A 131 5.80 7.62 6.26
N ASP A 132 6.26 8.51 7.14
CA ASP A 132 7.18 9.59 6.76
C ASP A 132 8.65 9.20 6.91
N ASN A 133 9.53 10.01 6.30
CA ASN A 133 10.97 9.90 6.41
C ASN A 133 11.55 11.26 6.85
N HIS A 134 11.09 11.74 8.00
CA HIS A 134 11.51 13.02 8.54
C HIS A 134 12.98 13.00 9.02
N ASP A 135 13.62 14.15 8.95
CA ASP A 135 15.03 14.35 9.31
C ASP A 135 15.14 15.27 10.53
N ASP A 136 14.66 14.81 11.68
CA ASP A 136 14.77 15.54 12.96
C ASP A 136 15.60 14.80 14.01
N GLY A 137 16.29 13.72 13.58
CA GLY A 137 17.13 12.90 14.46
C GLY A 137 16.42 11.74 15.13
N GLU A 138 15.11 11.60 14.94
CA GLU A 138 14.35 10.45 15.40
C GLU A 138 14.57 9.24 14.49
N LYS A 139 14.44 8.05 15.06
CA LYS A 139 14.74 6.79 14.35
C LYS A 139 13.53 6.15 13.67
N TYR A 140 12.35 6.56 14.07
CA TYR A 140 11.12 5.84 13.72
C TYR A 140 10.20 6.74 12.92
N ASN A 141 9.55 6.12 11.92
CA ASN A 141 8.59 6.83 11.08
C ASN A 141 7.33 7.20 11.85
N ARG A 142 6.81 8.38 11.58
CA ARG A 142 5.47 8.81 12.01
C ARG A 142 4.46 8.46 10.93
N MET A 143 3.19 8.37 11.28
CA MET A 143 2.14 8.23 10.27
C MET A 143 1.54 9.60 9.97
N CYS A 144 1.70 10.02 8.73
CA CYS A 144 1.22 11.29 8.21
C CYS A 144 0.00 11.11 7.31
N TYR A 145 -0.70 12.20 7.01
CA TYR A 145 -1.79 12.16 6.05
C TYR A 145 -1.91 13.44 5.22
N ALA A 146 -2.49 13.27 4.05
CA ALA A 146 -2.85 14.33 3.13
C ALA A 146 -4.30 14.15 2.64
N ILE A 147 -4.93 15.23 2.21
CA ILE A 147 -6.32 15.23 1.75
C ILE A 147 -6.38 15.74 0.31
N SER A 148 -7.32 15.21 -0.48
CA SER A 148 -7.59 15.66 -1.84
C SER A 148 -9.09 15.61 -2.16
N ASP A 149 -9.48 16.35 -3.18
CA ASP A 149 -10.80 16.27 -3.84
C ASP A 149 -10.86 15.18 -4.92
N SER A 150 -9.73 14.58 -5.23
CA SER A 150 -9.60 13.55 -6.26
C SER A 150 -8.74 12.38 -5.76
N PRO A 151 -9.06 11.12 -6.14
CA PRO A 151 -8.29 9.95 -5.71
C PRO A 151 -6.83 9.97 -6.19
N LEU A 152 -6.52 10.70 -7.24
CA LEU A 152 -5.14 10.84 -7.77
C LEU A 152 -4.51 12.20 -7.50
N GLY A 153 -5.01 12.94 -6.51
CA GLY A 153 -4.49 14.24 -6.13
C GLY A 153 -4.96 15.41 -7.03
N PRO A 154 -4.35 16.60 -6.90
CA PRO A 154 -3.22 16.90 -6.01
C PRO A 154 -3.59 16.77 -4.53
N TRP A 155 -2.59 16.45 -3.71
CA TRP A 155 -2.75 16.23 -2.29
C TRP A 155 -2.34 17.46 -1.49
N GLU A 156 -3.00 17.71 -0.37
CA GLU A 156 -2.65 18.74 0.59
C GLU A 156 -2.24 18.06 1.91
N TYR A 157 -0.97 18.15 2.26
CA TYR A 157 -0.46 17.64 3.53
C TYR A 157 -1.19 18.25 4.72
N LYS A 158 -1.58 17.46 5.69
CA LYS A 158 -2.36 17.90 6.86
C LYS A 158 -1.66 17.68 8.20
N GLY A 159 -0.64 16.84 8.23
CA GLY A 159 0.13 16.62 9.46
C GLY A 159 0.28 15.16 9.82
N ILE A 160 0.68 14.96 11.06
CA ILE A 160 0.90 13.66 11.69
C ILE A 160 -0.39 13.26 12.40
N TYR A 161 -0.84 12.01 12.22
CA TYR A 161 -1.97 11.49 12.98
C TYR A 161 -1.56 10.42 14.00
N MET A 162 -0.35 9.88 13.88
CA MET A 162 0.20 8.92 14.84
C MET A 162 1.71 9.07 14.97
N GLU A 163 2.16 9.21 16.21
CA GLU A 163 3.57 9.24 16.56
C GLU A 163 4.20 7.84 16.44
N PRO A 164 5.54 7.70 16.43
CA PRO A 164 6.20 6.41 16.33
C PRO A 164 5.73 5.40 17.39
N THR A 165 5.67 4.14 17.01
CA THR A 165 5.16 3.03 17.83
C THR A 165 6.25 2.10 18.36
N ASP A 166 7.48 2.58 18.53
CA ASP A 166 8.67 1.79 18.88
C ASP A 166 8.99 0.68 17.83
N SER A 167 8.45 0.79 16.63
CA SER A 167 8.79 -0.05 15.48
C SER A 167 9.71 0.70 14.54
N TYR A 168 10.68 0.02 13.95
CA TYR A 168 11.62 0.63 13.01
C TYR A 168 10.93 1.25 11.80
N THR A 169 9.85 0.63 11.33
CA THR A 169 8.95 1.15 10.31
C THR A 169 7.53 1.13 10.84
N ASN A 170 6.68 1.99 10.31
CA ASN A 170 5.24 1.99 10.57
C ASN A 170 4.46 1.72 9.29
N HIS A 171 3.43 0.92 9.42
CA HIS A 171 2.45 0.69 8.36
C HIS A 171 1.05 0.67 8.97
N GLY A 172 0.09 1.33 8.34
CA GLY A 172 -1.25 1.42 8.86
C GLY A 172 -2.33 1.33 7.78
N SER A 173 -3.53 1.02 8.21
CA SER A 173 -4.74 1.10 7.39
C SER A 173 -5.88 1.72 8.19
N ILE A 174 -6.77 2.41 7.51
CA ILE A 174 -7.94 3.08 8.12
C ILE A 174 -9.18 2.64 7.36
N VAL A 175 -10.12 2.02 8.06
CA VAL A 175 -11.31 1.43 7.44
C VAL A 175 -12.55 1.65 8.27
N GLU A 176 -13.67 1.89 7.60
CA GLU A 176 -15.00 1.90 8.23
C GLU A 176 -15.58 0.49 8.22
N PHE A 177 -16.06 0.06 9.38
CA PHE A 177 -16.76 -1.19 9.52
C PHE A 177 -17.98 -1.04 10.44
N LYS A 178 -19.17 -1.30 9.94
CA LYS A 178 -20.46 -1.19 10.64
C LYS A 178 -20.69 0.16 11.32
N GLY A 179 -20.35 1.25 10.64
CA GLY A 179 -20.53 2.61 11.13
C GLY A 179 -19.46 3.08 12.12
N GLN A 180 -18.43 2.29 12.35
CA GLN A 180 -17.30 2.61 13.21
C GLN A 180 -16.01 2.63 12.38
N TRP A 181 -15.19 3.66 12.58
CA TRP A 181 -13.87 3.75 11.99
C TRP A 181 -12.82 3.08 12.85
N TYR A 182 -11.91 2.34 12.21
CA TYR A 182 -10.80 1.63 12.85
C TYR A 182 -9.50 2.02 12.15
N SER A 183 -8.46 2.26 12.95
CA SER A 183 -7.08 2.36 12.48
C SER A 183 -6.33 1.12 12.93
N PHE A 184 -5.74 0.41 11.97
CA PHE A 184 -4.87 -0.74 12.22
C PHE A 184 -3.43 -0.29 12.00
N TYR A 185 -2.56 -0.69 12.89
CA TYR A 185 -1.12 -0.40 12.83
C TYR A 185 -0.35 -1.48 13.57
N HIS A 186 0.95 -1.54 13.37
CA HIS A 186 1.80 -2.48 14.08
C HIS A 186 2.73 -1.76 15.06
N ASN A 187 3.27 -2.55 15.99
CA ASN A 187 4.37 -2.16 16.86
C ASN A 187 5.29 -3.37 17.07
N SER A 188 6.40 -3.18 17.76
CA SER A 188 7.39 -4.24 18.02
C SER A 188 7.20 -4.92 19.37
N ALA A 189 6.09 -4.74 20.07
CA ALA A 189 5.89 -5.24 21.45
C ALA A 189 6.03 -6.76 21.59
N LEU A 190 5.72 -7.52 20.54
CA LEU A 190 5.84 -8.98 20.50
C LEU A 190 7.07 -9.47 19.72
N SER A 191 7.86 -8.56 19.15
CA SER A 191 9.05 -8.88 18.37
C SER A 191 10.31 -8.69 19.21
N LEU A 192 11.21 -9.65 19.15
CA LEU A 192 12.56 -9.53 19.73
C LEU A 192 13.52 -8.76 18.81
N SER A 193 13.11 -8.43 17.60
CA SER A 193 13.89 -7.72 16.61
C SER A 193 13.04 -6.58 16.00
N LEU A 194 13.60 -5.37 16.00
CA LEU A 194 12.98 -4.22 15.37
C LEU A 194 12.96 -4.29 13.83
N ILE A 195 13.68 -5.26 13.24
CA ILE A 195 13.80 -5.47 11.80
C ILE A 195 12.78 -6.53 11.32
N HIS A 196 12.38 -7.42 12.19
CA HIS A 196 11.41 -8.44 11.90
C HIS A 196 10.12 -8.11 12.64
N ILE A 197 9.17 -7.58 11.92
CA ILE A 197 7.79 -7.56 12.35
C ILE A 197 7.43 -9.02 12.59
N SER A 198 7.06 -9.31 13.80
CA SER A 198 6.82 -10.65 14.31
C SER A 198 6.17 -11.55 13.28
N GLU A 199 6.84 -12.64 13.00
CA GLU A 199 6.12 -13.83 12.60
C GLU A 199 5.13 -14.21 13.71
N PRO A 200 3.87 -14.50 13.41
CA PRO A 200 2.90 -14.93 14.40
C PRO A 200 3.29 -16.26 15.02
#